data_e6591c2cc25cead5603fd9e39592e9af
#
_entry.id   e6591c2cc25cead5603fd9e39592e9af
#
_cell.length_a   1.000
_cell.length_b   1.000
_cell.length_c   1.000
_cell.angle_alpha   90.00
_cell.angle_beta   90.00
_cell.angle_gamma   90.00
#
_symmetry.space_group_name_H-M   'P 1'
#
loop_
_entity.id
_entity.type
_entity.pdbx_description
1 polymer ?
#
loop_
_entity_poly.entity_id
_entity_poly.type
_entity_poly.pdbx_seq_one_letter_code
_entity_poly.pdbx_strand_id
1 'polypeptide(L)'
;MNDLILSSIYDHLYRGANTRDDDFHIMTFCNSGEKGLEARSVVLRSFDKDNNILFFHTDYRSPKVEMIKKNTESLCLFYSFSLKTQLRIRTISSVHHNDDISNIAWEKVGLSSRKCYLTKYSPSSKIETCDDGLPKELKGKNPSLKESEEGKKNFCVVSNKIIEIDYLYLKSSGHERIALDVSSGNFNWLAP
;
A
#
# COMPACT_ATOMS: atom_id res chain seq x y z
N MET A 1 -25.22 6.50 12.78
CA MET A 1 -25.12 5.61 11.59
C MET A 1 -23.83 5.87 10.83
N ASN A 2 -23.51 7.11 10.48
CA ASN A 2 -22.27 7.49 9.77
C ASN A 2 -21.00 7.08 10.54
N ASP A 3 -20.94 7.34 11.84
CA ASP A 3 -19.81 6.98 12.70
C ASP A 3 -19.59 5.47 12.78
N LEU A 4 -20.66 4.67 12.74
CA LEU A 4 -20.58 3.21 12.76
C LEU A 4 -19.99 2.66 11.46
N ILE A 5 -20.35 3.25 10.32
CA ILE A 5 -19.80 2.84 9.00
C ILE A 5 -18.32 3.21 8.92
N LEU A 6 -17.97 4.43 9.33
CA LEU A 6 -16.55 4.86 9.34
C LEU A 6 -15.72 3.99 10.31
N SER A 7 -16.23 3.72 11.50
CA SER A 7 -15.55 2.82 12.45
C SER A 7 -15.33 1.44 11.83
N SER A 8 -16.35 0.87 11.17
CA SER A 8 -16.23 -0.43 10.50
C SER A 8 -15.18 -0.41 9.37
N ILE A 9 -15.13 0.65 8.56
CA ILE A 9 -14.10 0.80 7.51
C ILE A 9 -12.71 0.82 8.14
N TYR A 10 -12.52 1.58 9.22
CA TYR A 10 -11.23 1.70 9.91
C TYR A 10 -10.82 0.37 10.55
N ASP A 11 -11.75 -0.38 11.12
CA ASP A 11 -11.49 -1.70 11.69
C ASP A 11 -11.06 -2.70 10.59
N HIS A 12 -11.66 -2.64 9.40
CA HIS A 12 -11.21 -3.44 8.26
C HIS A 12 -9.80 -3.07 7.81
N LEU A 13 -9.49 -1.78 7.67
CA LEU A 13 -8.15 -1.32 7.30
C LEU A 13 -7.11 -1.71 8.35
N TYR A 14 -7.45 -1.59 9.63
CA TYR A 14 -6.57 -1.99 10.73
C TYR A 14 -6.30 -3.51 10.71
N ARG A 15 -7.34 -4.33 10.54
CA ARG A 15 -7.18 -5.79 10.41
C ARG A 15 -6.35 -6.16 9.20
N GLY A 16 -6.62 -5.56 8.04
CA GLY A 16 -5.85 -5.78 6.82
C GLY A 16 -4.36 -5.49 6.99
N ALA A 17 -4.02 -4.43 7.74
CA ALA A 17 -2.64 -4.10 8.04
C ALA A 17 -1.94 -5.12 8.96
N ASN A 18 -2.69 -5.79 9.85
CA ASN A 18 -2.15 -6.65 10.91
C ASN A 18 -2.37 -8.16 10.68
N THR A 19 -3.24 -8.54 9.75
CA THR A 19 -3.61 -9.94 9.50
C THR A 19 -3.33 -10.31 8.04
N ARG A 20 -2.37 -11.22 7.83
CA ARG A 20 -1.88 -11.59 6.48
C ARG A 20 -2.97 -12.18 5.57
N ASP A 21 -3.89 -12.92 6.13
CA ASP A 21 -4.94 -13.62 5.39
C ASP A 21 -6.26 -12.81 5.32
N ASP A 22 -6.24 -11.54 5.75
CA ASP A 22 -7.39 -10.63 5.62
C ASP A 22 -7.50 -10.13 4.18
N ASP A 23 -8.72 -10.05 3.65
CA ASP A 23 -9.00 -9.57 2.29
C ASP A 23 -8.45 -8.15 2.04
N PHE A 24 -8.35 -7.31 3.08
CA PHE A 24 -7.79 -5.95 3.01
C PHE A 24 -6.27 -5.88 3.21
N HIS A 25 -5.56 -7.04 3.34
CA HIS A 25 -4.10 -7.05 3.45
C HIS A 25 -3.42 -6.60 2.15
N ILE A 26 -4.01 -6.90 1.01
CA ILE A 26 -3.51 -6.51 -0.30
C ILE A 26 -4.42 -5.44 -0.89
N MET A 27 -3.84 -4.31 -1.27
CA MET A 27 -4.56 -3.26 -1.99
C MET A 27 -4.01 -3.08 -3.40
N THR A 28 -4.87 -2.66 -4.33
CA THR A 28 -4.44 -2.16 -5.62
C THR A 28 -4.12 -0.67 -5.48
N PHE A 29 -2.85 -0.32 -5.66
CA PHE A 29 -2.39 1.06 -5.68
C PHE A 29 -2.33 1.56 -7.11
N CYS A 30 -3.03 2.65 -7.39
CA CYS A 30 -3.11 3.30 -8.69
C CYS A 30 -2.52 4.71 -8.61
N ASN A 31 -1.67 5.06 -9.56
CA ASN A 31 -1.16 6.42 -9.74
C ASN A 31 -0.91 6.71 -11.22
N SER A 32 -0.75 7.96 -11.57
CA SER A 32 -0.48 8.38 -12.95
C SER A 32 1.01 8.59 -13.17
N GLY A 33 1.49 8.16 -14.33
CA GLY A 33 2.85 8.39 -14.81
C GLY A 33 2.84 8.90 -16.26
N GLU A 34 4.00 9.02 -16.86
CA GLU A 34 4.16 9.51 -18.24
C GLU A 34 3.42 8.65 -19.28
N LYS A 35 3.23 7.36 -18.99
CA LYS A 35 2.52 6.40 -19.86
C LYS A 35 1.03 6.27 -19.55
N GLY A 36 0.50 7.14 -18.70
CA GLY A 36 -0.89 7.11 -18.26
C GLY A 36 -1.05 6.49 -16.86
N LEU A 37 -2.21 5.90 -16.61
CA LEU A 37 -2.53 5.28 -15.32
C LEU A 37 -1.86 3.90 -15.19
N GLU A 38 -1.26 3.67 -14.05
CA GLU A 38 -0.68 2.37 -13.68
C GLU A 38 -1.29 1.86 -12.38
N ALA A 39 -1.55 0.55 -12.33
CA ALA A 39 -2.08 -0.14 -11.18
C ALA A 39 -1.20 -1.36 -10.82
N ARG A 40 -1.03 -1.63 -9.52
CA ARG A 40 -0.33 -2.82 -9.01
C ARG A 40 -0.79 -3.18 -7.62
N SER A 41 -0.67 -4.44 -7.27
CA SER A 41 -0.92 -4.91 -5.91
C SER A 41 0.25 -4.52 -4.99
N VAL A 42 -0.06 -4.01 -3.81
CA VAL A 42 0.88 -3.74 -2.74
C VAL A 42 0.32 -4.21 -1.41
N VAL A 43 1.20 -4.52 -0.46
CA VAL A 43 0.79 -4.98 0.88
C VAL A 43 0.55 -3.76 1.77
N LEU A 44 -0.65 -3.68 2.36
CA LEU A 44 -0.92 -2.72 3.43
C LEU A 44 -0.10 -3.11 4.66
N ARG A 45 0.84 -2.25 5.07
CA ARG A 45 1.79 -2.53 6.16
C ARG A 45 1.38 -1.94 7.48
N SER A 46 0.74 -0.79 7.47
CA SER A 46 0.13 -0.17 8.63
C SER A 46 -0.95 0.82 8.23
N PHE A 47 -1.85 1.08 9.17
CA PHE A 47 -2.86 2.12 9.09
C PHE A 47 -2.81 2.97 10.35
N ASP A 48 -2.47 4.24 10.18
CA ASP A 48 -2.54 5.26 11.23
C ASP A 48 -3.96 5.85 11.22
N LYS A 49 -4.79 5.37 12.15
CA LYS A 49 -6.19 5.77 12.27
C LYS A 49 -6.34 7.24 12.65
N ASP A 50 -5.46 7.73 13.51
CA ASP A 50 -5.56 9.09 14.07
C ASP A 50 -5.21 10.13 13.01
N ASN A 51 -4.25 9.81 12.14
CA ASN A 51 -3.82 10.68 11.06
C ASN A 51 -4.43 10.31 9.70
N ASN A 52 -5.24 9.25 9.60
CA ASN A 52 -5.82 8.77 8.35
C ASN A 52 -4.78 8.49 7.27
N ILE A 53 -3.75 7.68 7.60
CA ILE A 53 -2.64 7.38 6.68
C ILE A 53 -2.49 5.87 6.51
N LEU A 54 -2.51 5.40 5.27
CA LEU A 54 -2.16 4.04 4.88
C LEU A 54 -0.68 3.99 4.50
N PHE A 55 0.03 2.92 4.89
CA PHE A 55 1.44 2.75 4.56
C PHE A 55 1.68 1.44 3.82
N PHE A 56 2.54 1.50 2.80
CA PHE A 56 3.12 0.32 2.18
C PHE A 56 4.63 0.48 1.97
N HIS A 57 5.34 -0.64 1.82
CA HIS A 57 6.77 -0.65 1.57
C HIS A 57 7.05 -0.96 0.10
N THR A 58 8.08 -0.35 -0.46
CA THR A 58 8.51 -0.62 -1.83
C THR A 58 10.02 -0.39 -2.00
N ASP A 59 10.54 -0.84 -3.14
CA ASP A 59 11.91 -0.52 -3.54
C ASP A 59 11.95 0.93 -4.06
N TYR A 60 12.87 1.73 -3.52
CA TYR A 60 13.06 3.13 -3.86
C TYR A 60 13.39 3.34 -5.36
N ARG A 61 14.01 2.34 -5.99
CA ARG A 61 14.35 2.35 -7.43
C ARG A 61 13.16 2.02 -8.34
N SER A 62 11.99 1.71 -7.75
CA SER A 62 10.80 1.35 -8.53
C SER A 62 10.22 2.55 -9.27
N PRO A 63 9.77 2.39 -10.53
CA PRO A 63 9.18 3.48 -11.32
C PRO A 63 8.04 4.23 -10.60
N LYS A 64 7.24 3.53 -9.78
CA LYS A 64 6.15 4.15 -9.01
C LYS A 64 6.64 5.25 -8.06
N VAL A 65 7.87 5.17 -7.56
CA VAL A 65 8.46 6.18 -6.67
C VAL A 65 8.63 7.50 -7.41
N GLU A 66 9.18 7.46 -8.62
CA GLU A 66 9.32 8.66 -9.45
C GLU A 66 7.96 9.22 -9.90
N MET A 67 6.98 8.35 -10.15
CA MET A 67 5.62 8.78 -10.45
C MET A 67 5.00 9.54 -9.28
N ILE A 68 5.12 9.02 -8.04
CA ILE A 68 4.60 9.68 -6.83
C ILE A 68 5.29 11.03 -6.61
N LYS A 69 6.59 11.14 -6.84
CA LYS A 69 7.31 12.43 -6.72
C LYS A 69 6.83 13.48 -7.72
N LYS A 70 6.39 13.06 -8.92
CA LYS A 70 5.86 13.95 -9.96
C LYS A 70 4.39 14.29 -9.75
N ASN A 71 3.58 13.34 -9.30
CA ASN A 71 2.17 13.50 -9.00
C ASN A 71 1.81 12.70 -7.76
N THR A 72 1.47 13.41 -6.70
CA THR A 72 1.16 12.81 -5.39
C THR A 72 -0.24 12.21 -5.31
N GLU A 73 -1.15 12.54 -6.25
CA GLU A 73 -2.50 11.98 -6.26
C GLU A 73 -2.48 10.49 -6.59
N SER A 74 -3.22 9.73 -5.82
CA SER A 74 -3.32 8.28 -6.00
C SER A 74 -4.65 7.72 -5.52
N LEU A 75 -4.91 6.47 -5.89
CA LEU A 75 -6.09 5.72 -5.47
C LEU A 75 -5.65 4.37 -4.90
N CYS A 76 -6.16 4.03 -3.72
CA CYS A 76 -6.06 2.71 -3.14
C CYS A 76 -7.41 2.01 -3.27
N LEU A 77 -7.44 0.86 -3.95
CA LEU A 77 -8.63 0.03 -4.10
C LEU A 77 -8.48 -1.24 -3.29
N PHE A 78 -9.48 -1.52 -2.46
CA PHE A 78 -9.64 -2.77 -1.74
C PHE A 78 -10.95 -3.44 -2.17
N TYR A 79 -10.96 -4.76 -2.17
CA TYR A 79 -12.16 -5.55 -2.35
C TYR A 79 -12.11 -6.77 -1.43
N SER A 80 -13.16 -6.95 -0.64
CA SER A 80 -13.38 -8.15 0.14
C SER A 80 -14.49 -8.98 -0.51
N PHE A 81 -14.15 -10.18 -0.92
CA PHE A 81 -15.11 -11.12 -1.45
C PHE A 81 -16.06 -11.62 -0.35
N SER A 82 -15.52 -11.90 0.84
CA SER A 82 -16.28 -12.42 1.97
C SER A 82 -17.29 -11.39 2.51
N LEU A 83 -16.87 -10.13 2.59
CA LEU A 83 -17.70 -9.01 3.05
C LEU A 83 -18.52 -8.38 1.93
N LYS A 84 -18.29 -8.76 0.66
CA LYS A 84 -18.90 -8.12 -0.53
C LYS A 84 -18.74 -6.59 -0.52
N THR A 85 -17.58 -6.14 -0.09
CA THR A 85 -17.31 -4.72 0.16
C THR A 85 -16.15 -4.24 -0.69
N GLN A 86 -16.34 -3.10 -1.36
CA GLN A 86 -15.29 -2.38 -2.08
C GLN A 86 -15.01 -1.05 -1.37
N LEU A 87 -13.73 -0.73 -1.18
CA LEU A 87 -13.26 0.59 -0.80
C LEU A 87 -12.42 1.19 -1.92
N ARG A 88 -12.80 2.38 -2.38
CA ARG A 88 -11.99 3.24 -3.25
C ARG A 88 -11.55 4.43 -2.42
N ILE A 89 -10.27 4.52 -2.14
CA ILE A 89 -9.71 5.54 -1.24
C ILE A 89 -8.81 6.47 -2.03
N ARG A 90 -9.23 7.73 -2.21
CA ARG A 90 -8.39 8.77 -2.81
C ARG A 90 -7.38 9.25 -1.78
N THR A 91 -6.13 9.35 -2.19
CA THR A 91 -5.04 9.67 -1.28
C THR A 91 -4.06 10.66 -1.89
N ILE A 92 -3.36 11.38 -1.01
CA ILE A 92 -2.12 12.10 -1.34
C ILE A 92 -0.97 11.25 -0.83
N SER A 93 -0.10 10.82 -1.73
CA SER A 93 1.03 9.94 -1.44
C SER A 93 2.33 10.71 -1.26
N SER A 94 3.15 10.25 -0.31
CA SER A 94 4.50 10.77 -0.07
C SER A 94 5.49 9.61 0.06
N VAL A 95 6.72 9.81 -0.43
CA VAL A 95 7.79 8.82 -0.37
C VAL A 95 8.75 9.17 0.76
N HIS A 96 8.99 8.21 1.65
CA HIS A 96 9.92 8.28 2.78
C HIS A 96 11.11 7.38 2.51
N HIS A 97 12.30 7.98 2.41
CA HIS A 97 13.55 7.27 2.13
C HIS A 97 14.70 7.94 2.89
N ASN A 98 15.43 7.16 3.67
CA ASN A 98 16.51 7.65 4.55
C ASN A 98 16.07 8.72 5.56
N ASP A 99 14.82 8.67 6.00
CA ASP A 99 14.23 9.50 7.04
C ASP A 99 13.77 8.66 8.24
N ASP A 100 13.28 9.30 9.30
CA ASP A 100 12.85 8.62 10.53
C ASP A 100 11.74 7.59 10.27
N ILE A 101 10.78 7.89 9.39
CA ILE A 101 9.67 6.99 9.05
C ILE A 101 10.21 5.72 8.40
N SER A 102 11.07 5.85 7.40
CA SER A 102 11.65 4.70 6.71
C SER A 102 12.62 3.92 7.60
N ASN A 103 13.38 4.59 8.47
CA ASN A 103 14.29 3.95 9.41
C ASN A 103 13.53 3.11 10.44
N ILE A 104 12.51 3.68 11.10
CA ILE A 104 11.68 2.96 12.07
C ILE A 104 10.94 1.78 11.40
N ALA A 105 10.47 1.95 10.18
CA ALA A 105 9.83 0.88 9.43
C ALA A 105 10.83 -0.24 9.11
N TRP A 106 12.06 0.09 8.66
CA TRP A 106 13.09 -0.90 8.35
C TRP A 106 13.43 -1.81 9.53
N GLU A 107 13.52 -1.27 10.72
CA GLU A 107 13.81 -2.04 11.93
C GLU A 107 12.77 -3.14 12.20
N LYS A 108 11.52 -2.90 11.80
CA LYS A 108 10.39 -3.83 11.97
C LYS A 108 10.26 -4.83 10.81
N VAL A 109 10.97 -4.63 9.69
CA VAL A 109 10.91 -5.55 8.54
C VAL A 109 11.68 -6.83 8.85
N GLY A 110 10.99 -7.97 8.78
CA GLY A 110 11.62 -9.29 8.96
C GLY A 110 12.64 -9.61 7.87
N LEU A 111 13.66 -10.42 8.22
CA LEU A 111 14.79 -10.75 7.33
C LEU A 111 14.36 -11.32 5.97
N SER A 112 13.33 -12.16 5.95
CA SER A 112 12.78 -12.71 4.71
C SER A 112 12.22 -11.64 3.77
N SER A 113 11.62 -10.59 4.32
CA SER A 113 11.10 -9.45 3.55
C SER A 113 12.21 -8.48 3.14
N ARG A 114 13.24 -8.27 3.99
CA ARG A 114 14.42 -7.45 3.66
C ARG A 114 15.16 -7.98 2.44
N LYS A 115 15.13 -9.30 2.21
CA LYS A 115 15.72 -9.97 1.06
C LYS A 115 15.30 -9.36 -0.29
N CYS A 116 14.05 -8.90 -0.41
CA CYS A 116 13.52 -8.28 -1.62
C CYS A 116 14.29 -7.01 -2.06
N TYR A 117 14.98 -6.35 -1.11
CA TYR A 117 15.75 -5.12 -1.36
C TYR A 117 17.23 -5.38 -1.66
N LEU A 118 17.68 -6.64 -1.67
CA LEU A 118 19.06 -7.04 -1.96
C LEU A 118 19.29 -7.35 -3.45
N THR A 119 18.27 -7.18 -4.29
CA THR A 119 18.36 -7.47 -5.71
C THR A 119 19.28 -6.47 -6.45
N LYS A 120 20.10 -6.96 -7.38
CA LYS A 120 20.98 -6.13 -8.20
C LYS A 120 20.22 -5.25 -9.20
N TYR A 121 19.07 -5.73 -9.66
CA TYR A 121 18.24 -5.00 -10.61
C TYR A 121 17.18 -4.16 -9.89
N SER A 122 16.89 -2.98 -10.41
CA SER A 122 15.71 -2.21 -9.98
C SER A 122 14.43 -2.87 -10.50
N PRO A 123 13.31 -2.76 -9.77
CA PRO A 123 12.03 -3.28 -10.24
C PRO A 123 11.67 -2.75 -11.62
N SER A 124 11.11 -3.61 -12.48
CA SER A 124 10.70 -3.31 -13.85
C SER A 124 11.86 -3.03 -14.83
N SER A 125 13.11 -3.25 -14.45
CA SER A 125 14.24 -3.20 -15.39
C SER A 125 14.10 -4.27 -16.47
N LYS A 126 14.47 -3.94 -17.71
CA LYS A 126 14.63 -4.94 -18.78
C LYS A 126 15.88 -5.75 -18.49
N ILE A 127 15.75 -7.06 -18.55
CA ILE A 127 16.85 -8.03 -18.41
C ILE A 127 16.80 -9.02 -19.57
N GLU A 128 17.92 -9.59 -19.96
CA GLU A 128 18.01 -10.49 -21.14
C GLU A 128 17.46 -11.88 -20.84
N THR A 129 17.60 -12.35 -19.60
CA THR A 129 17.16 -13.70 -19.17
C THR A 129 16.41 -13.61 -17.86
N CYS A 130 15.57 -14.60 -17.57
CA CYS A 130 14.86 -14.67 -16.29
C CYS A 130 15.85 -14.81 -15.13
N ASP A 131 15.99 -13.76 -14.32
CA ASP A 131 16.84 -13.69 -13.14
C ASP A 131 16.13 -12.89 -12.04
N ASP A 132 16.08 -13.43 -10.82
CA ASP A 132 15.50 -12.76 -9.65
C ASP A 132 16.39 -11.62 -9.13
N GLY A 133 17.63 -11.52 -9.63
CA GLY A 133 18.60 -10.50 -9.24
C GLY A 133 19.16 -10.67 -7.82
N LEU A 134 18.83 -11.74 -7.12
CA LEU A 134 19.36 -12.01 -5.79
C LEU A 134 20.82 -12.50 -5.86
N PRO A 135 21.67 -12.13 -4.87
CA PRO A 135 22.98 -12.73 -4.70
C PRO A 135 22.86 -14.27 -4.63
N LYS A 136 23.77 -14.97 -5.30
CA LYS A 136 23.77 -16.46 -5.36
C LYS A 136 23.74 -17.09 -3.99
N GLU A 137 24.41 -16.46 -3.02
CA GLU A 137 24.57 -16.90 -1.64
C GLU A 137 23.24 -16.84 -0.85
N LEU A 138 22.27 -16.05 -1.33
CA LEU A 138 20.97 -15.85 -0.71
C LEU A 138 19.84 -16.64 -1.39
N LYS A 139 20.13 -17.39 -2.46
CA LYS A 139 19.13 -18.24 -3.10
C LYS A 139 18.72 -19.37 -2.15
N GLY A 140 17.42 -19.49 -1.89
CA GLY A 140 16.85 -20.53 -1.00
C GLY A 140 16.99 -20.29 0.51
N LYS A 141 17.62 -19.21 0.97
CA LYS A 141 17.77 -18.89 2.40
C LYS A 141 17.53 -17.42 2.71
N ASN A 142 17.31 -17.10 3.97
CA ASN A 142 17.21 -15.73 4.43
C ASN A 142 18.61 -15.12 4.66
N PRO A 143 18.78 -13.81 4.44
CA PRO A 143 20.01 -13.11 4.81
C PRO A 143 20.18 -13.08 6.34
N SER A 144 21.41 -12.98 6.81
CA SER A 144 21.70 -12.54 8.18
C SER A 144 21.32 -11.07 8.36
N LEU A 145 21.25 -10.61 9.60
CA LEU A 145 20.98 -9.19 9.89
C LEU A 145 21.98 -8.28 9.15
N LYS A 146 23.29 -8.59 9.25
CA LYS A 146 24.35 -7.81 8.62
C LYS A 146 24.21 -7.77 7.08
N GLU A 147 23.97 -8.91 6.45
CA GLU A 147 23.75 -8.96 5.00
C GLU A 147 22.50 -8.18 4.59
N SER A 148 21.44 -8.24 5.40
CA SER A 148 20.19 -7.57 5.10
C SER A 148 20.29 -6.04 5.09
N GLU A 149 21.23 -5.45 5.87
CA GLU A 149 21.42 -3.99 5.95
C GLU A 149 21.83 -3.37 4.61
N GLU A 150 22.49 -4.12 3.73
CA GLU A 150 22.81 -3.67 2.37
C GLU A 150 21.56 -3.33 1.52
N GLY A 151 20.41 -3.90 1.89
CA GLY A 151 19.13 -3.62 1.24
C GLY A 151 18.48 -2.30 1.68
N LYS A 152 18.89 -1.74 2.82
CA LYS A 152 18.28 -0.52 3.39
C LYS A 152 18.30 0.65 2.43
N LYS A 153 19.37 0.82 1.65
CA LYS A 153 19.51 1.86 0.61
C LYS A 153 18.44 1.80 -0.49
N ASN A 154 17.84 0.62 -0.69
CA ASN A 154 16.79 0.40 -1.68
C ASN A 154 15.38 0.41 -1.08
N PHE A 155 15.27 0.45 0.25
CA PHE A 155 13.99 0.42 0.95
C PHE A 155 13.38 1.82 1.03
N CYS A 156 12.08 1.92 0.80
CA CYS A 156 11.32 3.11 1.16
C CYS A 156 9.90 2.75 1.61
N VAL A 157 9.30 3.68 2.32
CA VAL A 157 7.91 3.66 2.74
C VAL A 157 7.13 4.66 1.91
N VAL A 158 5.94 4.30 1.49
CA VAL A 158 4.98 5.24 0.90
C VAL A 158 3.85 5.43 1.89
N SER A 159 3.65 6.67 2.32
CA SER A 159 2.49 7.10 3.09
C SER A 159 1.41 7.63 2.15
N ASN A 160 0.15 7.30 2.43
CA ASN A 160 -1.00 7.65 1.62
C ASN A 160 -2.03 8.30 2.53
N LYS A 161 -2.03 9.63 2.60
CA LYS A 161 -3.00 10.41 3.37
C LYS A 161 -4.36 10.32 2.73
N ILE A 162 -5.33 9.79 3.45
CA ILE A 162 -6.71 9.62 2.98
C ILE A 162 -7.38 10.98 2.85
N ILE A 163 -7.99 11.23 1.69
CA ILE A 163 -8.76 12.43 1.38
C ILE A 163 -10.25 12.09 1.32
N GLU A 164 -10.59 11.03 0.59
CA GLU A 164 -11.95 10.60 0.36
C GLU A 164 -12.04 9.08 0.38
N ILE A 165 -13.12 8.55 0.93
CA ILE A 165 -13.46 7.13 0.93
C ILE A 165 -14.79 6.96 0.20
N ASP A 166 -14.80 6.15 -0.87
CA ASP A 166 -15.98 5.64 -1.55
C ASP A 166 -16.16 4.19 -1.13
N TYR A 167 -17.18 3.93 -0.33
CA TYR A 167 -17.53 2.61 0.18
C TYR A 167 -18.74 2.08 -0.57
N LEU A 168 -18.64 0.88 -1.11
CA LEU A 168 -19.72 0.17 -1.76
C LEU A 168 -19.91 -1.20 -1.11
N TYR A 169 -21.10 -1.45 -0.58
CA TYR A 169 -21.52 -2.73 -0.05
C TYR A 169 -22.53 -3.40 -0.97
N LEU A 170 -22.20 -4.60 -1.48
CA LEU A 170 -22.97 -5.34 -2.45
C LEU A 170 -23.92 -6.34 -1.74
N LYS A 171 -25.15 -5.91 -1.48
CA LYS A 171 -26.20 -6.75 -0.88
C LYS A 171 -27.16 -7.27 -1.96
N SER A 172 -27.68 -8.48 -1.78
CA SER A 172 -28.78 -9.01 -2.58
C SER A 172 -30.08 -8.27 -2.39
N SER A 173 -30.27 -7.65 -1.20
CA SER A 173 -31.46 -6.84 -0.84
C SER A 173 -31.38 -5.38 -1.32
N GLY A 174 -30.33 -4.99 -1.99
CA GLY A 174 -30.05 -3.62 -2.45
C GLY A 174 -28.66 -3.16 -1.99
N HIS A 175 -27.89 -2.62 -2.93
CA HIS A 175 -26.53 -2.14 -2.66
C HIS A 175 -26.58 -0.83 -1.84
N GLU A 176 -25.53 -0.61 -1.07
CA GLU A 176 -25.33 0.64 -0.32
C GLU A 176 -24.01 1.27 -0.77
N ARG A 177 -24.04 2.54 -1.14
CA ARG A 177 -22.84 3.28 -1.51
C ARG A 177 -22.81 4.64 -0.84
N ILE A 178 -21.65 4.99 -0.32
CA ILE A 178 -21.41 6.27 0.33
C ILE A 178 -20.09 6.87 -0.16
N ALA A 179 -20.03 8.20 -0.17
CA ALA A 179 -18.79 8.93 -0.22
C ALA A 179 -18.60 9.72 1.07
N LEU A 180 -17.40 9.63 1.63
CA LEU A 180 -16.97 10.35 2.81
C LEU A 180 -15.75 11.20 2.45
N ASP A 181 -15.87 12.51 2.56
CA ASP A 181 -14.73 13.43 2.59
C ASP A 181 -14.16 13.44 4.00
N VAL A 182 -12.93 12.95 4.15
CA VAL A 182 -12.30 12.77 5.47
C VAL A 182 -11.90 14.11 6.09
N SER A 183 -11.63 15.13 5.27
CA SER A 183 -11.19 16.44 5.74
C SER A 183 -12.32 17.28 6.32
N SER A 184 -13.49 17.23 5.68
CA SER A 184 -14.68 17.98 6.11
C SER A 184 -15.65 17.17 6.96
N GLY A 185 -15.51 15.81 6.98
CA GLY A 185 -16.47 14.91 7.58
C GLY A 185 -17.79 14.80 6.81
N ASN A 186 -17.86 15.33 5.60
CA ASN A 186 -19.08 15.29 4.78
C ASN A 186 -19.35 13.85 4.32
N PHE A 187 -20.56 13.39 4.56
CA PHE A 187 -21.03 12.06 4.25
C PHE A 187 -22.23 12.16 3.28
N ASN A 188 -22.15 11.48 2.15
CA ASN A 188 -23.18 11.48 1.14
C ASN A 188 -23.55 10.06 0.70
N TRP A 189 -24.84 9.77 0.63
CA TRP A 189 -25.34 8.57 -0.04
C TRP A 189 -25.21 8.75 -1.55
N LEU A 190 -24.71 7.72 -2.22
CA LEU A 190 -24.60 7.67 -3.67
C LEU A 190 -25.46 6.55 -4.24
N ALA A 191 -25.94 6.72 -5.47
CA ALA A 191 -26.47 5.60 -6.22
C ALA A 191 -25.34 4.58 -6.47
N PRO A 192 -25.59 3.28 -6.27
CA PRO A 192 -24.60 2.23 -6.43
C PRO A 192 -24.14 2.05 -7.88
#